data_b6895695579ff9ab794e47c309b9c4e9
#
_entry.id   b6895695579ff9ab794e47c309b9c4e9
#
_cell.length_a   1.000
_cell.length_b   1.000
_cell.length_c   1.000
_cell.angle_alpha   90.00
_cell.angle_beta   90.00
_cell.angle_gamma   90.00
#
_symmetry.space_group_name_H-M   'P 1'
#
loop_
_entity.id
_entity.type
_entity.pdbx_description
1 polymer ?
#
loop_
_entity_poly.entity_id
_entity_poly.type
_entity_poly.pdbx_seq_one_letter_code
_entity_poly.pdbx_strand_id
1 'polypeptide(L)'
;MRSIVPIARLLLVALFLFSAPNHFKAQTIAYAAQQGVPFASILVPLSGLLALAGGLSVLIGWHARAGAWLLVAFLVPVTLMMHAFWAVADPMMRQIQMAFFMKNLAMLGGALLIAYWGAGPVSLDERAQPRPVKEAAVVRAVA
;
A
#
# COMPACT_ATOMS: atom_id res chain seq x y z
N MET A 1 -19.51 -5.85 11.98
CA MET A 1 -18.88 -5.14 10.84
C MET A 1 -17.51 -4.50 11.16
N ARG A 2 -17.18 -4.15 12.43
CA ARG A 2 -15.88 -3.54 12.76
C ARG A 2 -14.66 -4.41 12.38
N SER A 3 -14.79 -5.74 12.39
CA SER A 3 -13.72 -6.70 12.06
C SER A 3 -13.37 -6.79 10.56
N ILE A 4 -14.24 -6.31 9.67
CA ILE A 4 -13.99 -6.33 8.23
C ILE A 4 -12.81 -5.43 7.86
N VAL A 5 -12.70 -4.28 8.53
CA VAL A 5 -11.68 -3.26 8.18
C VAL A 5 -10.25 -3.76 8.41
N PRO A 6 -9.89 -4.34 9.59
CA PRO A 6 -8.56 -4.90 9.76
C PRO A 6 -8.26 -6.07 8.80
N ILE A 7 -9.26 -6.88 8.45
CA ILE A 7 -9.11 -7.94 7.45
C ILE A 7 -8.82 -7.33 6.08
N ALA A 8 -9.57 -6.31 5.67
CA ALA A 8 -9.34 -5.62 4.40
C ALA A 8 -7.94 -4.99 4.32
N ARG A 9 -7.46 -4.36 5.41
CA ARG A 9 -6.08 -3.85 5.51
C ARG A 9 -5.06 -4.98 5.35
N LEU A 10 -5.24 -6.09 6.07
CA LEU A 10 -4.35 -7.25 5.96
C LEU A 10 -4.29 -7.77 4.51
N LEU A 11 -5.44 -7.97 3.87
CA LEU A 11 -5.50 -8.45 2.48
C LEU A 11 -4.84 -7.48 1.50
N LEU A 12 -5.08 -6.18 1.67
CA LEU A 12 -4.46 -5.17 0.81
C LEU A 12 -2.94 -5.17 0.93
N VAL A 13 -2.40 -5.24 2.17
CA VAL A 13 -0.96 -5.08 2.39
C VAL A 13 -0.17 -6.38 2.31
N ALA A 14 -0.82 -7.53 2.33
CA ALA A 14 -0.17 -8.83 2.33
C ALA A 14 0.86 -8.96 1.20
N LEU A 15 0.48 -8.54 -0.01
CA LEU A 15 1.36 -8.62 -1.18
C LEU A 15 2.59 -7.73 -1.02
N PHE A 16 2.44 -6.51 -0.49
CA PHE A 16 3.57 -5.59 -0.27
C PHE A 16 4.56 -6.18 0.74
N LEU A 17 4.06 -6.69 1.87
CA LEU A 17 4.89 -7.28 2.91
C LEU A 17 5.59 -8.55 2.41
N PHE A 18 4.90 -9.36 1.62
CA PHE A 18 5.46 -10.60 1.06
C PHE A 18 6.51 -10.33 -0.03
N SER A 19 6.30 -9.29 -0.84
CA SER A 19 7.20 -8.94 -1.95
C SER A 19 8.39 -8.09 -1.52
N ALA A 20 8.28 -7.30 -0.45
CA ALA A 20 9.31 -6.36 -0.03
C ALA A 20 10.72 -6.97 0.12
N PRO A 21 10.93 -8.17 0.71
CA PRO A 21 12.25 -8.77 0.81
C PRO A 21 12.90 -9.06 -0.55
N ASN A 22 12.11 -9.27 -1.59
CA ASN A 22 12.64 -9.53 -2.93
C ASN A 22 13.33 -8.32 -3.55
N HIS A 23 12.97 -7.08 -3.14
CA HIS A 23 13.59 -5.85 -3.64
C HIS A 23 15.06 -5.68 -3.23
N PHE A 24 15.54 -6.49 -2.28
CA PHE A 24 16.95 -6.50 -1.85
C PHE A 24 17.78 -7.58 -2.54
N LYS A 25 17.16 -8.40 -3.41
CA LYS A 25 17.88 -9.45 -4.15
C LYS A 25 18.55 -8.87 -5.41
N ALA A 26 19.81 -9.28 -5.64
CA ALA A 26 20.57 -8.85 -6.81
C ALA A 26 19.84 -9.15 -8.14
N GLN A 27 19.14 -10.30 -8.22
CA GLN A 27 18.36 -10.68 -9.40
C GLN A 27 17.22 -9.67 -9.69
N THR A 28 16.52 -9.21 -8.67
CA THR A 28 15.43 -8.23 -8.81
C THR A 28 15.97 -6.88 -9.28
N ILE A 29 17.11 -6.46 -8.71
CA ILE A 29 17.80 -5.22 -9.10
C ILE A 29 18.25 -5.29 -10.56
N ALA A 30 18.89 -6.40 -10.96
CA ALA A 30 19.35 -6.61 -12.34
C ALA A 30 18.18 -6.64 -13.32
N TYR A 31 17.09 -7.32 -12.98
CA TYR A 31 15.88 -7.34 -13.80
C TYR A 31 15.28 -5.94 -13.99
N ALA A 32 15.17 -5.17 -12.91
CA ALA A 32 14.65 -3.80 -12.98
C ALA A 32 15.55 -2.89 -13.85
N ALA A 33 16.87 -3.05 -13.76
CA ALA A 33 17.80 -2.32 -14.62
C ALA A 33 17.59 -2.65 -16.10
N GLN A 34 17.34 -3.93 -16.45
CA GLN A 34 17.01 -4.35 -17.82
C GLN A 34 15.67 -3.78 -18.31
N GLN A 35 14.71 -3.53 -17.39
CA GLN A 35 13.46 -2.86 -17.70
C GLN A 35 13.59 -1.32 -17.81
N GLY A 36 14.81 -0.78 -17.72
CA GLY A 36 15.06 0.65 -17.86
C GLY A 36 14.88 1.48 -16.57
N VAL A 37 14.82 0.84 -15.42
CA VAL A 37 14.78 1.58 -14.14
C VAL A 37 16.11 2.28 -13.92
N PRO A 38 16.15 3.62 -13.87
CA PRO A 38 17.40 4.34 -13.63
C PRO A 38 17.88 4.08 -12.19
N PHE A 39 19.18 4.05 -11.98
CA PHE A 39 19.77 3.82 -10.65
C PHE A 39 19.14 2.65 -9.90
N ALA A 40 18.89 1.53 -10.58
CA ALA A 40 18.17 0.37 -10.05
C ALA A 40 18.77 -0.16 -8.74
N SER A 41 20.08 -0.09 -8.56
CA SER A 41 20.77 -0.49 -7.32
C SER A 41 20.37 0.31 -6.07
N ILE A 42 19.81 1.49 -6.26
CA ILE A 42 19.34 2.38 -5.18
C ILE A 42 17.80 2.37 -5.14
N LEU A 43 17.15 2.59 -6.29
CA LEU A 43 15.70 2.77 -6.35
C LEU A 43 14.93 1.48 -6.06
N VAL A 44 15.46 0.31 -6.41
CA VAL A 44 14.78 -0.97 -6.12
C VAL A 44 14.78 -1.28 -4.63
N PRO A 45 15.90 -1.26 -3.89
CA PRO A 45 15.87 -1.40 -2.44
C PRO A 45 15.04 -0.31 -1.74
N LEU A 46 15.11 0.94 -2.20
CA LEU A 46 14.29 2.03 -1.66
C LEU A 46 12.80 1.74 -1.83
N SER A 47 12.39 1.25 -2.99
CA SER A 47 10.99 0.86 -3.23
C SER A 47 10.54 -0.28 -2.30
N GLY A 48 11.44 -1.23 -1.98
CA GLY A 48 11.19 -2.26 -0.98
C GLY A 48 10.96 -1.70 0.42
N LEU A 49 11.73 -0.67 0.81
CA LEU A 49 11.52 0.04 2.09
C LEU A 49 10.19 0.79 2.11
N LEU A 50 9.80 1.45 1.02
CA LEU A 50 8.50 2.12 0.91
C LEU A 50 7.34 1.12 1.04
N ALA A 51 7.44 -0.03 0.36
CA ALA A 51 6.43 -1.09 0.42
C ALA A 51 6.32 -1.66 1.85
N LEU A 52 7.44 -1.89 2.53
CA LEU A 52 7.48 -2.42 3.88
C LEU A 52 6.93 -1.41 4.90
N ALA A 53 7.45 -0.19 4.90
CA ALA A 53 7.03 0.86 5.83
C ALA A 53 5.55 1.22 5.64
N GLY A 54 5.12 1.44 4.38
CA GLY A 54 3.73 1.72 4.06
C GLY A 54 2.80 0.57 4.41
N GLY A 55 3.20 -0.66 4.08
CA GLY A 55 2.43 -1.87 4.40
C GLY A 55 2.26 -2.07 5.90
N LEU A 56 3.32 -1.96 6.70
CA LEU A 56 3.24 -2.08 8.15
C LEU A 56 2.40 -0.96 8.78
N SER A 57 2.59 0.28 8.34
CA SER A 57 1.82 1.43 8.79
C SER A 57 0.31 1.22 8.58
N VAL A 58 -0.09 0.80 7.38
CA VAL A 58 -1.49 0.51 7.05
C VAL A 58 -2.00 -0.71 7.82
N LEU A 59 -1.20 -1.77 7.96
CA LEU A 59 -1.61 -3.01 8.67
C LEU A 59 -2.02 -2.72 10.10
N ILE A 60 -1.12 -2.09 10.87
CA ILE A 60 -1.38 -1.79 12.29
C ILE A 60 -2.29 -0.57 12.47
N GLY A 61 -2.48 0.21 11.40
CA GLY A 61 -3.28 1.44 11.42
C GLY A 61 -2.61 2.54 12.25
N TRP A 62 -1.30 2.70 12.11
CA TRP A 62 -0.52 3.77 12.73
C TRP A 62 -0.01 4.72 11.66
N HIS A 63 -0.45 5.99 11.72
CA HIS A 63 -0.25 6.96 10.63
C HIS A 63 -0.66 6.39 9.27
N ALA A 64 -1.78 5.64 9.23
CA ALA A 64 -2.16 4.86 8.07
C ALA A 64 -2.35 5.68 6.79
N ARG A 65 -2.76 6.95 6.90
CA ARG A 65 -2.83 7.86 5.75
C ARG A 65 -1.46 8.10 5.12
N ALA A 66 -0.44 8.36 5.94
CA ALA A 66 0.93 8.53 5.46
C ALA A 66 1.47 7.22 4.88
N GLY A 67 1.24 6.08 5.55
CA GLY A 67 1.60 4.77 5.04
C GLY A 67 0.97 4.45 3.69
N ALA A 68 -0.31 4.81 3.51
CA ALA A 68 -1.00 4.63 2.23
C ALA A 68 -0.38 5.50 1.12
N TRP A 69 0.06 6.72 1.41
CA TRP A 69 0.81 7.54 0.44
C TRP A 69 2.17 6.93 0.08
N LEU A 70 2.86 6.27 1.01
CA LEU A 70 4.08 5.51 0.68
C LEU A 70 3.77 4.36 -0.29
N LEU A 71 2.64 3.65 -0.11
CA LEU A 71 2.21 2.62 -1.05
C LEU A 71 1.83 3.19 -2.42
N VAL A 72 1.21 4.38 -2.47
CA VAL A 72 0.94 5.10 -3.74
C VAL A 72 2.25 5.45 -4.43
N ALA A 73 3.22 6.02 -3.70
CA ALA A 73 4.54 6.38 -4.23
C ALA A 73 5.32 5.16 -4.75
N PHE A 74 5.12 3.99 -4.15
CA PHE A 74 5.65 2.71 -4.63
C PHE A 74 4.91 2.23 -5.88
N LEU A 75 3.56 2.17 -5.84
CA LEU A 75 2.75 1.54 -6.88
C LEU A 75 2.82 2.26 -8.24
N VAL A 76 2.82 3.59 -8.23
CA VAL A 76 2.77 4.35 -9.48
C VAL A 76 3.98 4.05 -10.37
N PRO A 77 5.24 4.26 -9.93
CA PRO A 77 6.39 3.99 -10.79
C PRO A 77 6.54 2.50 -11.10
N VAL A 78 6.34 1.61 -10.12
CA VAL A 78 6.46 0.16 -10.34
C VAL A 78 5.46 -0.32 -11.38
N THR A 79 4.22 0.14 -11.34
CA THR A 79 3.19 -0.26 -12.30
C THR A 79 3.55 0.18 -13.72
N LEU A 80 3.99 1.41 -13.89
CA LEU A 80 4.29 1.97 -15.21
C LEU A 80 5.59 1.41 -15.80
N MET A 81 6.62 1.17 -14.97
CA MET A 81 7.93 0.73 -15.46
C MET A 81 8.06 -0.79 -15.56
N MET A 82 7.53 -1.52 -14.58
CA MET A 82 7.74 -2.98 -14.49
C MET A 82 6.61 -3.79 -15.17
N HIS A 83 5.45 -3.17 -15.41
CA HIS A 83 4.28 -3.84 -15.97
C HIS A 83 3.73 -3.11 -17.22
N ALA A 84 4.63 -2.57 -18.04
CA ALA A 84 4.31 -1.91 -19.31
C ALA A 84 3.91 -2.96 -20.38
N PHE A 85 2.73 -3.57 -20.22
CA PHE A 85 2.24 -4.67 -21.07
C PHE A 85 2.13 -4.29 -22.55
N TRP A 86 1.97 -3.00 -22.85
CA TRP A 86 1.94 -2.48 -24.23
C TRP A 86 3.28 -2.58 -24.96
N ALA A 87 4.38 -2.69 -24.24
CA ALA A 87 5.73 -2.85 -24.79
C ALA A 87 6.15 -4.31 -24.97
N VAL A 88 5.30 -5.28 -24.57
CA VAL A 88 5.62 -6.71 -24.63
C VAL A 88 5.12 -7.31 -25.93
N ALA A 89 6.04 -7.90 -26.71
CA ALA A 89 5.73 -8.49 -28.02
C ALA A 89 5.04 -9.86 -27.89
N ASP A 90 5.52 -10.72 -26.98
CA ASP A 90 4.95 -12.05 -26.76
C ASP A 90 3.52 -11.96 -26.20
N PRO A 91 2.52 -12.60 -26.83
CA PRO A 91 1.12 -12.49 -26.44
C PRO A 91 0.84 -13.02 -25.02
N MET A 92 1.48 -14.13 -24.63
CA MET A 92 1.28 -14.73 -23.32
C MET A 92 1.88 -13.84 -22.22
N MET A 93 3.11 -13.37 -22.41
CA MET A 93 3.76 -12.45 -21.48
C MET A 93 3.03 -11.12 -21.38
N ARG A 94 2.50 -10.61 -22.50
CA ARG A 94 1.65 -9.39 -22.51
C ARG A 94 0.42 -9.57 -21.62
N GLN A 95 -0.27 -10.71 -21.71
CA GLN A 95 -1.44 -11.00 -20.89
C GLN A 95 -1.09 -11.08 -19.40
N ILE A 96 0.03 -11.72 -19.05
CA ILE A 96 0.54 -11.79 -17.68
C ILE A 96 0.87 -10.39 -17.14
N GLN A 97 1.59 -9.58 -17.92
CA GLN A 97 1.95 -8.21 -17.52
C GLN A 97 0.71 -7.31 -17.39
N MET A 98 -0.28 -7.49 -18.26
CA MET A 98 -1.56 -6.79 -18.13
C MET A 98 -2.30 -7.16 -16.84
N ALA A 99 -2.32 -8.43 -16.47
CA ALA A 99 -2.92 -8.87 -15.20
C ALA A 99 -2.20 -8.24 -13.99
N PHE A 100 -0.86 -8.15 -14.03
CA PHE A 100 -0.08 -7.50 -12.98
C PHE A 100 -0.32 -5.98 -12.93
N PHE A 101 -0.46 -5.33 -14.08
CA PHE A 101 -0.82 -3.92 -14.17
C PHE A 101 -2.19 -3.67 -13.53
N MET A 102 -3.22 -4.44 -13.91
CA MET A 102 -4.58 -4.31 -13.37
C MET A 102 -4.66 -4.60 -11.87
N LYS A 103 -3.92 -5.61 -11.39
CA LYS A 103 -3.78 -5.89 -9.97
C LYS A 103 -3.22 -4.66 -9.21
N ASN A 104 -2.17 -4.04 -9.74
CA ASN A 104 -1.57 -2.87 -9.11
C ASN A 104 -2.52 -1.67 -9.11
N LEU A 105 -3.31 -1.46 -10.18
CA LEU A 105 -4.37 -0.44 -10.19
C LEU A 105 -5.43 -0.67 -9.12
N ALA A 106 -5.85 -1.91 -8.92
CA ALA A 106 -6.80 -2.25 -7.87
C ALA A 106 -6.22 -1.96 -6.47
N MET A 107 -4.94 -2.31 -6.23
CA MET A 107 -4.25 -1.99 -4.98
C MET A 107 -4.05 -0.49 -4.79
N LEU A 108 -3.76 0.25 -5.86
CA LEU A 108 -3.66 1.71 -5.84
C LEU A 108 -4.99 2.34 -5.42
N GLY A 109 -6.11 1.88 -5.97
CA GLY A 109 -7.44 2.30 -5.54
C GLY A 109 -7.68 2.06 -4.05
N GLY A 110 -7.32 0.89 -3.54
CA GLY A 110 -7.40 0.57 -2.10
C GLY A 110 -6.50 1.47 -1.24
N ALA A 111 -5.27 1.74 -1.68
CA ALA A 111 -4.36 2.65 -0.98
C ALA A 111 -4.90 4.09 -0.95
N LEU A 112 -5.45 4.59 -2.05
CA LEU A 112 -6.09 5.92 -2.11
C LEU A 112 -7.29 6.05 -1.17
N LEU A 113 -8.12 5.01 -1.06
CA LEU A 113 -9.22 4.99 -0.09
C LEU A 113 -8.70 5.11 1.35
N ILE A 114 -7.62 4.40 1.71
CA ILE A 114 -7.02 4.52 3.05
C ILE A 114 -6.34 5.88 3.23
N ALA A 115 -5.70 6.43 2.21
CA ALA A 115 -5.11 7.77 2.26
C ALA A 115 -6.15 8.85 2.57
N TYR A 116 -7.36 8.70 2.05
CA TYR A 116 -8.47 9.63 2.27
C TYR A 116 -9.19 9.37 3.60
N TRP A 117 -9.66 8.13 3.84
CA TRP A 117 -10.51 7.81 4.98
C TRP A 117 -9.72 7.44 6.26
N GLY A 118 -8.43 7.08 6.14
CA GLY A 118 -7.60 6.58 7.24
C GLY A 118 -7.78 5.08 7.48
N ALA A 119 -7.22 4.61 8.60
CA ALA A 119 -7.20 3.20 8.96
C ALA A 119 -8.56 2.61 9.33
N GLY A 120 -9.53 3.45 9.71
CA GLY A 120 -10.83 3.00 10.22
C GLY A 120 -10.74 2.30 11.58
N PRO A 121 -11.79 1.53 11.95
CA PRO A 121 -11.87 0.89 13.26
C PRO A 121 -10.79 -0.18 13.47
N VAL A 122 -10.53 -0.48 14.74
CA VAL A 122 -9.52 -1.45 15.19
C VAL A 122 -8.13 -1.07 14.66
N SER A 123 -7.71 0.18 14.93
CA SER A 123 -6.41 0.73 14.52
C SER A 123 -5.77 1.50 15.68
N LEU A 124 -4.46 1.74 15.61
CA LEU A 124 -3.77 2.61 16.56
C LEU A 124 -4.20 4.06 16.39
N ASP A 125 -4.47 4.50 15.15
CA ASP A 125 -4.97 5.85 14.87
C ASP A 125 -6.34 6.09 15.53
N GLU A 126 -7.24 5.09 15.54
CA GLU A 126 -8.54 5.18 16.24
C GLU A 126 -8.35 5.33 17.76
N ARG A 127 -7.37 4.58 18.33
CA ARG A 127 -7.11 4.62 19.78
C ARG A 127 -6.49 5.94 20.23
N ALA A 128 -5.73 6.58 19.35
CA ALA A 128 -5.08 7.86 19.63
C ALA A 128 -6.05 9.06 19.53
N GLN A 129 -7.24 8.89 18.93
CA GLN A 129 -8.23 9.95 18.86
C GLN A 129 -8.92 10.12 20.22
N PRO A 130 -9.07 11.38 20.72
CA PRO A 130 -9.88 11.64 21.91
C PRO A 130 -11.28 11.08 21.70
N ARG A 131 -11.76 10.26 22.63
CA ARG A 131 -13.17 9.82 22.58
C ARG A 131 -14.04 11.05 22.71
N PRO A 132 -15.03 11.27 21.82
CA PRO A 132 -15.98 12.36 22.02
C PRO A 132 -16.59 12.19 23.39
N VAL A 133 -16.46 13.22 24.23
CA VAL A 133 -17.12 13.29 25.55
C VAL A 133 -18.61 13.17 25.21
N LYS A 134 -19.22 12.05 25.66
CA LYS A 134 -20.66 11.87 25.43
C LYS A 134 -21.35 13.08 26.03
N GLU A 135 -21.99 13.88 25.23
CA GLU A 135 -22.82 15.04 25.58
C GLU A 135 -23.92 14.72 26.64
N ALA A 136 -24.10 13.42 26.91
CA ALA A 136 -24.99 12.88 27.92
C ALA A 136 -24.62 13.27 29.37
N ALA A 137 -23.38 13.71 29.65
CA ALA A 137 -23.03 14.20 30.98
C ALA A 137 -23.44 15.64 31.22
N VAL A 138 -23.55 16.46 30.16
CA VAL A 138 -23.90 17.89 30.28
C VAL A 138 -25.41 18.03 30.50
N VAL A 139 -26.24 17.22 29.88
CA VAL A 139 -27.72 17.30 30.03
C VAL A 139 -28.18 16.84 31.42
N ARG A 140 -27.42 15.95 32.11
CA ARG A 140 -27.74 15.55 33.48
C ARG A 140 -27.29 16.55 34.56
N ALA A 141 -26.39 17.46 34.23
CA ALA A 141 -25.94 18.49 35.18
C ALA A 141 -26.78 19.75 35.17
N VAL A 142 -27.72 19.89 34.24
CA VAL A 142 -28.57 21.10 34.06
C VAL A 142 -30.07 20.80 34.31
N ALA A 143 -30.41 19.52 34.58
CA ALA A 143 -31.75 19.09 35.00
C ALA A 143 -31.78 18.76 36.50
#